data_76379019bcbdb99a9f1f459ab5242e0e
#
_entry.id   76379019bcbdb99a9f1f459ab5242e0e
#
_cell.length_a   1.000
_cell.length_b   1.000
_cell.length_c   1.000
_cell.angle_alpha   90.00
_cell.angle_beta   90.00
_cell.angle_gamma   90.00
#
_symmetry.space_group_name_H-M   'P 1'
#
loop_
_entity.id
_entity.type
_entity.pdbx_description
1 polymer ?
#
loop_
_entity_poly.entity_id
_entity_poly.type
_entity_poly.pdbx_seq_one_letter_code
_entity_poly.pdbx_strand_id
1 'polypeptide(L)'
;MRITILGSSGQIGAYLKEYLIKKGHDVREFDVVNGEEQDMTKIPNPDLHARIATSEFVFFLAFDVGGSRYLKKYQHTFKFIDNNTRMMANAFGYLEQYKVPFIFASSQMSNMSYSPYGAMKRVGELYTKSL
;
A
#
# COMPACT_ATOMS: atom_id res chain seq x y z
N MET A 1 -8.77 -17.49 -5.11
CA MET A 1 -7.39 -16.99 -4.94
C MET A 1 -7.17 -16.49 -3.52
N ARG A 2 -5.97 -16.64 -3.04
CA ARG A 2 -5.55 -15.94 -1.81
C ARG A 2 -5.07 -14.54 -2.20
N ILE A 3 -5.82 -13.53 -1.76
CA ILE A 3 -5.57 -12.15 -2.12
C ILE A 3 -5.33 -11.34 -0.84
N THR A 4 -4.25 -10.59 -0.80
CA THR A 4 -4.00 -9.65 0.27
C THR A 4 -4.29 -8.23 -0.19
N ILE A 5 -4.99 -7.47 0.64
CA ILE A 5 -5.24 -6.05 0.42
C ILE A 5 -4.43 -5.28 1.46
N LEU A 6 -3.38 -4.60 1.01
CA LEU A 6 -2.62 -3.67 1.86
C LEU A 6 -3.38 -2.35 1.88
N GLY A 7 -3.88 -1.96 3.05
CA GLY A 7 -4.81 -0.85 3.20
C GLY A 7 -6.27 -1.29 3.16
N SER A 8 -6.57 -2.46 3.73
CA SER A 8 -7.89 -3.10 3.64
C SER A 8 -9.01 -2.35 4.36
N SER A 9 -8.69 -1.50 5.33
CA SER A 9 -9.69 -0.72 6.06
C SER A 9 -9.90 0.68 5.50
N GLY A 10 -9.18 1.04 4.44
CA GLY A 10 -9.40 2.32 3.76
C GLY A 10 -10.69 2.31 2.96
N GLN A 11 -11.05 3.47 2.41
CA GLN A 11 -12.31 3.64 1.69
C GLN A 11 -12.43 2.68 0.51
N ILE A 12 -11.40 2.61 -0.34
CA ILE A 12 -11.40 1.70 -1.49
C ILE A 12 -11.20 0.26 -1.05
N GLY A 13 -10.29 0.04 -0.09
CA GLY A 13 -9.94 -1.30 0.39
C GLY A 13 -11.13 -2.04 0.99
N ALA A 14 -11.96 -1.35 1.77
CA ALA A 14 -13.15 -1.96 2.37
C ALA A 14 -14.16 -2.43 1.34
N TYR A 15 -14.43 -1.62 0.32
CA TYR A 15 -15.33 -2.01 -0.78
C TYR A 15 -14.75 -3.16 -1.59
N LEU A 16 -13.48 -3.10 -1.91
CA LEU A 16 -12.79 -4.14 -2.68
C LEU A 16 -12.81 -5.47 -1.93
N LYS A 17 -12.54 -5.44 -0.63
CA LYS A 17 -12.60 -6.62 0.23
C LYS A 17 -13.97 -7.30 0.14
N GLU A 18 -15.02 -6.53 0.32
CA GLU A 18 -16.39 -7.06 0.27
C GLU A 18 -16.71 -7.67 -1.10
N TYR A 19 -16.34 -6.99 -2.17
CA TYR A 19 -16.53 -7.47 -3.53
C TYR A 19 -15.81 -8.81 -3.76
N LEU A 20 -14.54 -8.89 -3.37
CA LEU A 20 -13.74 -10.09 -3.60
C LEU A 20 -14.22 -11.29 -2.78
N ILE A 21 -14.68 -11.04 -1.54
CA ILE A 21 -15.28 -12.11 -0.72
C ILE A 21 -16.53 -12.67 -1.39
N LYS A 22 -17.38 -11.80 -1.92
CA LYS A 22 -18.59 -12.24 -2.65
C LYS A 22 -18.26 -13.04 -3.89
N LYS A 23 -17.09 -12.81 -4.49
CA LYS A 23 -16.63 -13.57 -5.66
C LYS A 23 -15.95 -14.90 -5.28
N GLY A 24 -15.89 -15.22 -3.99
CA GLY A 24 -15.35 -16.51 -3.52
C GLY A 24 -13.84 -16.53 -3.27
N HIS A 25 -13.18 -15.38 -3.21
CA HIS A 25 -11.75 -15.31 -2.92
C HIS A 25 -11.48 -15.34 -1.42
N ASP A 26 -10.33 -15.90 -1.04
CA ASP A 26 -9.81 -15.85 0.32
C ASP A 26 -9.08 -14.51 0.48
N VAL A 27 -9.75 -13.54 1.08
CA VAL A 27 -9.22 -12.17 1.21
C VAL A 27 -8.58 -11.99 2.57
N ARG A 28 -7.32 -11.57 2.54
CA ARG A 28 -6.53 -11.29 3.73
C ARG A 28 -6.38 -9.80 3.91
N GLU A 29 -6.71 -9.35 5.11
CA GLU A 29 -6.62 -7.95 5.46
C GLU A 29 -5.21 -7.60 5.96
N PHE A 30 -4.77 -6.39 5.64
CA PHE A 30 -3.57 -5.82 6.21
C PHE A 30 -3.75 -4.31 6.31
N ASP A 31 -3.89 -3.82 7.55
CA ASP A 31 -4.10 -2.39 7.80
C ASP A 31 -3.68 -2.07 9.22
N VAL A 32 -3.02 -0.92 9.41
CA VAL A 32 -2.50 -0.50 10.71
C VAL A 32 -3.61 -0.37 11.77
N VAL A 33 -4.85 -0.15 11.37
CA VAL A 33 -5.97 -0.08 12.31
C VAL A 33 -6.24 -1.42 13.00
N ASN A 34 -5.74 -2.52 12.46
CA ASN A 34 -5.89 -3.86 13.04
C ASN A 34 -4.82 -4.21 14.08
N GLY A 35 -3.78 -3.36 14.23
CA GLY A 35 -2.72 -3.58 15.20
C GLY A 35 -1.37 -3.11 14.69
N GLU A 36 -0.41 -2.96 15.61
CA GLU A 36 0.94 -2.49 15.28
C GLU A 36 1.71 -3.46 14.37
N GLU A 37 1.42 -4.74 14.45
CA GLU A 37 2.02 -5.76 13.60
C GLU A 37 1.67 -5.58 12.13
N GLN A 38 0.62 -4.83 11.84
CA GLN A 38 0.20 -4.51 10.48
C GLN A 38 0.60 -3.09 10.06
N ASP A 39 1.59 -2.52 10.72
CA ASP A 39 2.18 -1.23 10.33
C ASP A 39 3.30 -1.46 9.31
N MET A 40 3.04 -1.07 8.06
CA MET A 40 3.97 -1.30 6.94
C MET A 40 5.28 -0.51 7.05
N THR A 41 5.36 0.47 7.96
CA THR A 41 6.60 1.24 8.16
C THR A 41 7.62 0.50 9.02
N LYS A 42 7.23 -0.57 9.69
CA LYS A 42 8.06 -1.31 10.63
C LYS A 42 8.93 -2.37 9.93
N ILE A 43 10.20 -2.48 10.36
CA ILE A 43 11.14 -3.51 9.95
C ILE A 43 11.82 -4.06 11.20
N PRO A 44 11.93 -5.39 11.37
CA PRO A 44 11.31 -6.43 10.54
C PRO A 44 9.80 -6.44 10.65
N ASN A 45 9.12 -6.92 9.62
CA ASN A 45 7.68 -7.04 9.65
C ASN A 45 7.27 -8.46 9.23
N PRO A 46 7.24 -9.40 10.18
CA PRO A 46 6.91 -10.79 9.88
C PRO A 46 5.52 -10.98 9.28
N ASP A 47 4.55 -10.16 9.72
CA ASP A 47 3.18 -10.26 9.20
C ASP A 47 3.08 -9.83 7.74
N LEU A 48 3.70 -8.70 7.38
CA LEU A 48 3.74 -8.25 5.99
C LEU A 48 4.45 -9.28 5.11
N HIS A 49 5.58 -9.77 5.58
CA HIS A 49 6.36 -10.79 4.91
C HIS A 49 5.50 -12.03 4.63
N ALA A 50 4.85 -12.58 5.65
CA ALA A 50 4.02 -13.78 5.53
C ALA A 50 2.81 -13.55 4.60
N ARG A 51 2.16 -12.40 4.72
CA ARG A 51 1.00 -12.08 3.88
C ARG A 51 1.38 -12.06 2.41
N ILE A 52 2.47 -11.39 2.06
CA ILE A 52 2.91 -11.30 0.67
C ILE A 52 3.40 -12.65 0.17
N ALA A 53 4.23 -13.33 0.95
CA ALA A 53 4.82 -14.63 0.56
C ALA A 53 3.77 -15.70 0.28
N THR A 54 2.63 -15.65 0.96
CA THR A 54 1.57 -16.66 0.83
C THR A 54 0.41 -16.22 -0.05
N SER A 55 0.47 -15.03 -0.63
CA SER A 55 -0.58 -14.50 -1.50
C SER A 55 -0.37 -14.90 -2.95
N GLU A 56 -1.49 -15.09 -3.66
CA GLU A 56 -1.48 -15.28 -5.10
C GLU A 56 -1.61 -13.95 -5.85
N PHE A 57 -2.14 -12.94 -5.18
CA PHE A 57 -2.28 -11.59 -5.71
C PHE A 57 -2.31 -10.57 -4.59
N VAL A 58 -1.79 -9.37 -4.83
CA VAL A 58 -1.76 -8.29 -3.84
C VAL A 58 -2.31 -7.00 -4.44
N PHE A 59 -3.24 -6.37 -3.73
CA PHE A 59 -3.67 -4.99 -4.02
C PHE A 59 -2.95 -4.07 -3.04
N PHE A 60 -2.08 -3.24 -3.55
CA PHE A 60 -1.31 -2.28 -2.74
C PHE A 60 -2.02 -0.92 -2.78
N LEU A 61 -2.92 -0.71 -1.81
CA LEU A 61 -3.73 0.51 -1.69
C LEU A 61 -3.28 1.40 -0.54
N ALA A 62 -2.44 0.88 0.36
CA ALA A 62 -2.03 1.59 1.56
C ALA A 62 -1.17 2.81 1.23
N PHE A 63 -1.53 3.94 1.83
CA PHE A 63 -0.76 5.17 1.78
C PHE A 63 -1.15 6.00 2.99
N ASP A 64 -0.19 6.71 3.59
CA ASP A 64 -0.50 7.62 4.68
C ASP A 64 -1.08 8.90 4.08
N VAL A 65 -2.35 8.87 3.76
CA VAL A 65 -3.07 9.98 3.16
C VAL A 65 -4.48 10.04 3.72
N GLY A 66 -4.90 11.23 4.17
CA GLY A 66 -6.27 11.52 4.53
C GLY A 66 -7.03 12.11 3.33
N GLY A 67 -7.85 13.08 3.53
CA GLY A 67 -8.47 13.81 2.45
C GLY A 67 -7.58 14.95 1.95
N SER A 68 -8.10 15.78 1.05
CA SER A 68 -7.36 16.91 0.50
C SER A 68 -6.88 17.90 1.57
N ARG A 69 -7.63 18.05 2.66
CA ARG A 69 -7.21 18.91 3.78
C ARG A 69 -5.98 18.36 4.50
N TYR A 70 -5.93 17.05 4.70
CA TYR A 70 -4.79 16.39 5.30
C TYR A 70 -3.55 16.58 4.43
N LEU A 71 -3.65 16.33 3.14
CA LEU A 71 -2.55 16.50 2.19
C LEU A 71 -2.04 17.94 2.19
N LYS A 72 -2.94 18.91 2.12
CA LYS A 72 -2.56 20.32 2.11
C LYS A 72 -1.75 20.68 3.35
N LYS A 73 -2.09 20.13 4.51
CA LYS A 73 -1.45 20.44 5.79
C LYS A 73 -0.18 19.66 6.03
N TYR A 74 -0.13 18.37 5.64
CA TYR A 74 0.90 17.44 6.11
C TYR A 74 1.82 16.88 5.03
N GLN A 75 1.50 17.01 3.73
CA GLN A 75 2.32 16.38 2.68
C GLN A 75 3.77 16.88 2.62
N HIS A 76 4.05 18.05 3.17
CA HIS A 76 5.40 18.62 3.21
C HIS A 76 6.15 18.26 4.50
N THR A 77 5.55 17.47 5.40
CA THR A 77 6.22 17.08 6.65
C THR A 77 7.14 15.90 6.43
N PHE A 78 8.20 15.85 7.22
CA PHE A 78 9.12 14.71 7.22
C PHE A 78 8.37 13.39 7.50
N LYS A 79 7.47 13.41 8.48
CA LYS A 79 6.71 12.21 8.87
C LYS A 79 5.89 11.65 7.69
N PHE A 80 5.22 12.53 6.95
CA PHE A 80 4.43 12.10 5.79
C PHE A 80 5.31 11.44 4.73
N ILE A 81 6.42 12.08 4.39
CA ILE A 81 7.34 11.58 3.39
C ILE A 81 8.00 10.28 3.85
N ASP A 82 8.49 10.26 5.09
CA ASP A 82 9.18 9.09 5.65
C ASP A 82 8.27 7.88 5.77
N ASN A 83 7.06 8.05 6.29
CA ASN A 83 6.11 6.95 6.41
C ASN A 83 5.80 6.33 5.06
N ASN A 84 5.49 7.15 4.06
CA ASN A 84 5.10 6.64 2.75
C ASN A 84 6.27 5.99 2.00
N THR A 85 7.47 6.55 2.11
CA THR A 85 8.65 5.91 1.50
C THR A 85 8.99 4.58 2.17
N ARG A 86 8.88 4.48 3.51
CA ARG A 86 9.12 3.22 4.21
C ARG A 86 8.10 2.16 3.82
N MET A 87 6.81 2.53 3.76
CA MET A 87 5.75 1.60 3.35
C MET A 87 6.02 1.04 1.96
N MET A 88 6.38 1.90 1.01
CA MET A 88 6.69 1.48 -0.35
C MET A 88 7.93 0.58 -0.39
N ALA A 89 9.02 0.98 0.25
CA ALA A 89 10.25 0.19 0.25
C ALA A 89 10.02 -1.21 0.82
N ASN A 90 9.29 -1.31 1.91
CA ASN A 90 9.01 -2.59 2.56
C ASN A 90 8.12 -3.49 1.71
N ALA A 91 7.00 -2.96 1.21
CA ALA A 91 6.06 -3.74 0.42
C ALA A 91 6.66 -4.16 -0.92
N PHE A 92 7.26 -3.22 -1.65
CA PHE A 92 7.87 -3.54 -2.94
C PHE A 92 9.05 -4.51 -2.79
N GLY A 93 9.81 -4.42 -1.70
CA GLY A 93 10.88 -5.37 -1.42
C GLY A 93 10.39 -6.81 -1.34
N TYR A 94 9.29 -7.04 -0.62
CA TYR A 94 8.71 -8.39 -0.54
C TYR A 94 8.06 -8.82 -1.84
N LEU A 95 7.39 -7.91 -2.54
CA LEU A 95 6.79 -8.21 -3.85
C LEU A 95 7.86 -8.62 -4.85
N GLU A 96 9.01 -7.97 -4.84
CA GLU A 96 10.16 -8.35 -5.67
C GLU A 96 10.68 -9.73 -5.27
N GLN A 97 10.86 -9.96 -3.98
CA GLN A 97 11.42 -11.21 -3.46
C GLN A 97 10.58 -12.42 -3.85
N TYR A 98 9.26 -12.32 -3.75
CA TYR A 98 8.35 -13.45 -3.96
C TYR A 98 7.68 -13.45 -5.33
N LYS A 99 7.93 -12.43 -6.15
CA LYS A 99 7.37 -12.32 -7.50
C LYS A 99 5.85 -12.47 -7.54
N VAL A 100 5.17 -11.90 -6.55
CA VAL A 100 3.71 -11.96 -6.48
C VAL A 100 3.13 -10.90 -7.43
N PRO A 101 2.16 -11.26 -8.27
CA PRO A 101 1.44 -10.28 -9.07
C PRO A 101 0.71 -9.27 -8.19
N PHE A 102 0.73 -8.01 -8.57
CA PHE A 102 0.11 -6.97 -7.76
C PHE A 102 -0.39 -5.81 -8.61
N ILE A 103 -1.27 -5.00 -8.00
CA ILE A 103 -1.68 -3.70 -8.50
C ILE A 103 -1.33 -2.66 -7.45
N PHE A 104 -0.66 -1.59 -7.86
CA PHE A 104 -0.38 -0.43 -7.02
C PHE A 104 -1.34 0.70 -7.36
N ALA A 105 -2.04 1.21 -6.34
CA ALA A 105 -2.94 2.35 -6.52
C ALA A 105 -2.13 3.64 -6.65
N SER A 106 -2.09 4.21 -7.84
CA SER A 106 -1.45 5.48 -8.09
C SER A 106 -2.48 6.62 -8.06
N SER A 107 -2.09 7.76 -8.57
CA SER A 107 -2.93 8.96 -8.64
C SER A 107 -2.55 9.77 -9.88
N GLN A 108 -3.52 10.48 -10.44
CA GLN A 108 -3.22 11.44 -11.51
C GLN A 108 -2.26 12.53 -11.05
N MET A 109 -2.15 12.76 -9.73
CA MET A 109 -1.18 13.71 -9.15
C MET A 109 0.27 13.26 -9.32
N SER A 110 0.52 12.02 -9.74
CA SER A 110 1.88 11.55 -10.03
C SER A 110 2.58 12.39 -11.10
N ASN A 111 1.82 13.09 -11.92
CA ASN A 111 2.35 14.00 -12.94
C ASN A 111 2.66 15.39 -12.39
N MET A 112 2.37 15.63 -11.11
CA MET A 112 2.58 16.91 -10.43
C MET A 112 3.78 16.81 -9.49
N SER A 113 4.98 16.84 -10.06
CA SER A 113 6.23 16.64 -9.29
C SER A 113 6.48 17.69 -8.21
N TYR A 114 5.80 18.83 -8.27
CA TYR A 114 5.89 19.85 -7.21
C TYR A 114 5.15 19.44 -5.93
N SER A 115 4.29 18.45 -5.99
CA SER A 115 3.56 17.91 -4.84
C SER A 115 4.33 16.71 -4.26
N PRO A 116 4.71 16.71 -2.97
CA PRO A 116 5.32 15.54 -2.35
C PRO A 116 4.48 14.27 -2.49
N TYR A 117 3.16 14.38 -2.33
CA TYR A 117 2.26 13.25 -2.54
C TYR A 117 2.36 12.73 -3.97
N GLY A 118 2.27 13.63 -4.96
CA GLY A 118 2.40 13.26 -6.36
C GLY A 118 3.75 12.64 -6.69
N ALA A 119 4.84 13.22 -6.16
CA ALA A 119 6.18 12.70 -6.36
C ALA A 119 6.33 11.27 -5.79
N MET A 120 5.78 11.00 -4.61
CA MET A 120 5.83 9.66 -4.01
C MET A 120 4.98 8.66 -4.79
N LYS A 121 3.83 9.06 -5.31
CA LYS A 121 3.04 8.18 -6.19
C LYS A 121 3.81 7.86 -7.46
N ARG A 122 4.56 8.82 -7.99
CA ARG A 122 5.44 8.60 -9.14
C ARG A 122 6.55 7.59 -8.80
N VAL A 123 7.14 7.67 -7.61
CA VAL A 123 8.11 6.68 -7.15
C VAL A 123 7.50 5.29 -7.12
N GLY A 124 6.26 5.16 -6.61
CA GLY A 124 5.53 3.89 -6.62
C GLY A 124 5.33 3.33 -8.03
N GLU A 125 5.02 4.19 -9.00
CA GLU A 125 4.91 3.77 -10.40
C GLU A 125 6.25 3.27 -10.95
N LEU A 126 7.36 3.91 -10.56
CA LEU A 126 8.70 3.47 -10.97
C LEU A 126 9.04 2.10 -10.37
N TYR A 127 8.73 1.89 -9.09
CA TYR A 127 8.86 0.56 -8.49
C TYR A 127 8.06 -0.48 -9.26
N THR A 128 6.80 -0.17 -9.56
CA THR A 128 5.90 -1.09 -10.27
C THR A 128 6.48 -1.50 -11.63
N LYS A 129 7.02 -0.54 -12.37
CA LYS A 129 7.62 -0.81 -13.67
C LYS A 129 8.91 -1.62 -13.57
N SER A 130 9.62 -1.52 -12.45
CA SER A 130 10.90 -2.22 -12.27
C SER A 130 10.71 -3.69 -11.89
N LEU A 131 9.53 -4.06 -11.47
CA LEU A 131 9.20 -5.43 -11.03
C LEU A 131 8.60 -6.29 -12.17
#